data_3fe452b9af6c3f0c47be93234933e16a
#
_entry.id   3fe452b9af6c3f0c47be93234933e16a
#
_cell.length_a   1.000
_cell.length_b   1.000
_cell.length_c   1.000
_cell.angle_alpha   90.00
_cell.angle_beta   90.00
_cell.angle_gamma   90.00
#
_symmetry.space_group_name_H-M   'P 1'
#
loop_
_entity.id
_entity.type
_entity.pdbx_description
1 polymer ?
#
loop_
_entity_poly.entity_id
_entity_poly.type
_entity_poly.pdbx_seq_one_letter_code
_entity_poly.pdbx_strand_id
1 'polypeptide(L)'
;MTTLDGAATAAPAALRAGPNPTGGGRWSWVPTWTMITTRLMELRRRRGLMIALIVVNIGLPTLFLVVRLVAHAVAPKSYGPAGGYDIYGGLVAGVMYVFGFIVAATVGATAGSSDLTDGMFRHLVVTGRSRLALYLARIPAGLAIIASLVAAGFTIVCVVCVFAAPTQVNYSGVNLPAGMSRAQFLTWSGDHPTEVLCDFPGPSPAQLNCGPGSGPVVERPGAPAAPAAQPSPAALRRLALSNAEADYTDYRKQFLYPSTTLMVQSGLWIELEATIGFLVGLGLASLLGQRTVAVILMIVLEVILTPLFSRVAIPHLINLQRGVVGLATAHLEPSALPVLFAGGNGGGGHGGMRQLVPETHLVAALVITAWVVGWTVIGAWRMITRDA
;
A
#
# COMPACT_ATOMS: atom_id res chain seq x y z
N MET A 1 -26.24 54.38 60.12
CA MET A 1 -26.27 55.48 59.13
C MET A 1 -24.94 55.52 58.45
N THR A 2 -24.83 54.82 57.31
CA THR A 2 -23.63 54.81 56.47
C THR A 2 -24.12 54.82 55.05
N THR A 3 -23.93 55.92 54.37
CA THR A 3 -24.28 56.22 53.01
C THR A 3 -23.39 55.42 52.05
N LEU A 4 -23.99 54.60 51.19
CA LEU A 4 -23.34 53.94 50.11
C LEU A 4 -23.32 54.84 48.87
N ASP A 5 -22.17 55.39 48.56
CA ASP A 5 -21.89 56.11 47.31
C ASP A 5 -21.99 55.20 46.10
N GLY A 6 -22.78 55.66 45.13
CA GLY A 6 -23.00 54.97 43.88
C GLY A 6 -21.75 54.99 42.94
N ALA A 7 -21.16 53.85 42.74
CA ALA A 7 -20.19 53.65 41.64
C ALA A 7 -20.93 53.53 40.32
N ALA A 8 -20.83 54.57 39.49
CA ALA A 8 -21.31 54.56 38.10
C ALA A 8 -20.55 53.50 37.30
N THR A 9 -21.24 52.43 36.94
CA THR A 9 -20.73 51.40 36.04
C THR A 9 -20.55 51.97 34.63
N ALA A 10 -19.30 52.24 34.24
CA ALA A 10 -18.98 52.61 32.88
C ALA A 10 -19.36 51.46 31.94
N ALA A 11 -20.27 51.73 31.04
CA ALA A 11 -20.65 50.78 29.98
C ALA A 11 -19.40 50.36 29.20
N PRO A 12 -19.23 49.03 28.88
CA PRO A 12 -18.11 48.59 28.12
C PRO A 12 -18.16 49.23 26.74
N ALA A 13 -17.06 49.90 26.36
CA ALA A 13 -16.88 50.52 25.07
C ALA A 13 -17.26 49.52 23.98
N ALA A 14 -18.27 49.87 23.18
CA ALA A 14 -18.69 49.10 22.04
C ALA A 14 -17.46 48.78 21.18
N LEU A 15 -17.11 47.52 21.11
CA LEU A 15 -16.12 46.96 20.19
C LEU A 15 -16.49 47.51 18.79
N ARG A 16 -15.76 48.50 18.30
CA ARG A 16 -15.87 48.99 16.94
C ARG A 16 -15.76 47.80 16.03
N ALA A 17 -16.87 47.44 15.42
CA ALA A 17 -16.89 46.51 14.30
C ALA A 17 -15.91 47.04 13.26
N GLY A 18 -14.76 46.42 13.16
CA GLY A 18 -13.81 46.73 12.10
C GLY A 18 -14.51 46.63 10.73
N PRO A 19 -14.06 47.41 9.75
CA PRO A 19 -14.70 47.42 8.44
C PRO A 19 -14.85 45.98 7.95
N ASN A 20 -16.10 45.55 7.72
CA ASN A 20 -16.38 44.27 7.04
C ASN A 20 -15.49 44.18 5.84
N PRO A 21 -14.67 43.13 5.68
CA PRO A 21 -13.96 42.90 4.43
C PRO A 21 -15.02 42.66 3.35
N THR A 22 -15.42 43.77 2.73
CA THR A 22 -16.27 43.80 1.54
C THR A 22 -15.59 42.99 0.45
N GLY A 23 -16.20 41.90 0.02
CA GLY A 23 -15.86 41.36 -1.28
C GLY A 23 -15.62 39.87 -1.42
N GLY A 24 -15.83 39.05 -0.37
CA GLY A 24 -15.90 37.61 -0.58
C GLY A 24 -17.33 37.19 -0.90
N GLY A 25 -17.68 37.12 -2.18
CA GLY A 25 -19.03 36.71 -2.59
C GLY A 25 -19.49 35.46 -1.82
N ARG A 26 -20.72 35.48 -1.33
CA ARG A 26 -21.43 34.40 -0.58
C ARG A 26 -21.38 33.01 -1.26
N TRP A 27 -20.75 32.91 -2.43
CA TRP A 27 -20.75 31.78 -3.34
C TRP A 27 -19.36 31.16 -3.61
N SER A 28 -18.30 31.59 -2.89
CA SER A 28 -17.01 30.92 -3.07
C SER A 28 -17.06 29.51 -2.50
N TRP A 29 -17.30 28.54 -3.38
CA TRP A 29 -17.20 27.10 -3.08
C TRP A 29 -15.74 26.63 -2.96
N VAL A 30 -14.78 27.47 -3.36
CA VAL A 30 -13.35 27.19 -3.28
C VAL A 30 -12.86 27.42 -1.84
N PRO A 31 -12.21 26.42 -1.20
CA PRO A 31 -11.64 26.58 0.12
C PRO A 31 -10.47 27.58 0.09
N THR A 32 -10.44 28.48 1.07
CA THR A 32 -9.29 29.38 1.24
C THR A 32 -8.14 28.67 1.93
N TRP A 33 -6.91 29.13 1.69
CA TRP A 33 -5.71 28.57 2.34
C TRP A 33 -5.81 28.57 3.87
N THR A 34 -6.37 29.60 4.46
CA THR A 34 -6.62 29.68 5.91
C THR A 34 -7.55 28.57 6.42
N MET A 35 -8.55 28.17 5.64
CA MET A 35 -9.43 27.05 5.99
C MET A 35 -8.67 25.74 5.98
N ILE A 36 -7.84 25.52 4.97
CA ILE A 36 -7.02 24.29 4.84
C ILE A 36 -6.03 24.19 6.00
N THR A 37 -5.30 25.26 6.30
CA THR A 37 -4.33 25.28 7.41
C THR A 37 -4.99 25.12 8.77
N THR A 38 -6.18 25.69 8.98
CA THR A 38 -6.95 25.50 10.22
C THR A 38 -7.34 24.03 10.40
N ARG A 39 -7.81 23.36 9.32
CA ARG A 39 -8.16 21.93 9.37
C ARG A 39 -6.92 21.05 9.57
N LEU A 40 -5.81 21.39 8.97
CA LEU A 40 -4.53 20.72 9.18
C LEU A 40 -4.09 20.80 10.65
N MET A 41 -4.18 22.00 11.25
CA MET A 41 -3.84 22.20 12.67
C MET A 41 -4.79 21.45 13.59
N GLU A 42 -6.08 21.42 13.29
CA GLU A 42 -7.08 20.66 14.05
C GLU A 42 -6.75 19.16 14.10
N LEU A 43 -6.45 18.55 12.94
CA LEU A 43 -6.06 17.15 12.87
C LEU A 43 -4.75 16.89 13.63
N ARG A 44 -3.74 17.78 13.49
CA ARG A 44 -2.46 17.67 14.22
C ARG A 44 -2.61 17.79 15.74
N ARG A 45 -3.57 18.55 16.23
CA ARG A 45 -3.84 18.69 17.68
C ARG A 45 -4.41 17.41 18.31
N ARG A 46 -4.98 16.51 17.53
CA ARG A 46 -5.47 15.20 18.00
C ARG A 46 -4.30 14.26 18.26
N ARG A 47 -3.55 14.50 19.35
CA ARG A 47 -2.28 13.81 19.66
C ARG A 47 -2.39 12.30 19.60
N GLY A 48 -3.46 11.70 20.15
CA GLY A 48 -3.68 10.25 20.11
C GLY A 48 -3.77 9.69 18.69
N LEU A 49 -4.50 10.40 17.80
CA LEU A 49 -4.56 10.03 16.38
C LEU A 49 -3.17 10.12 15.73
N MET A 50 -2.48 11.25 15.90
CA MET A 50 -1.16 11.45 15.30
C MET A 50 -0.13 10.43 15.77
N ILE A 51 -0.10 10.10 17.06
CA ILE A 51 0.78 9.05 17.59
C ILE A 51 0.44 7.70 16.96
N ALA A 52 -0.84 7.32 16.90
CA ALA A 52 -1.25 6.07 16.27
C ALA A 52 -0.84 6.00 14.78
N LEU A 53 -1.00 7.11 14.05
CA LEU A 53 -0.58 7.21 12.64
C LEU A 53 0.93 7.02 12.47
N ILE A 54 1.74 7.68 13.30
CA ILE A 54 3.20 7.57 13.29
C ILE A 54 3.62 6.14 13.65
N VAL A 55 3.03 5.57 14.70
CA VAL A 55 3.35 4.18 15.12
C VAL A 55 3.03 3.18 14.03
N VAL A 56 1.91 3.30 13.35
CA VAL A 56 1.52 2.32 12.32
C VAL A 56 2.31 2.53 11.02
N ASN A 57 2.46 3.76 10.53
CA ASN A 57 3.11 3.99 9.22
C ASN A 57 4.64 3.98 9.29
N ILE A 58 5.23 4.40 10.39
CA ILE A 58 6.68 4.51 10.56
C ILE A 58 7.18 3.46 11.55
N GLY A 59 6.55 3.38 12.72
CA GLY A 59 7.01 2.53 13.82
C GLY A 59 6.96 1.05 13.49
N LEU A 60 5.86 0.56 12.93
CA LEU A 60 5.67 -0.87 12.65
C LEU A 60 6.63 -1.38 11.54
N PRO A 61 6.76 -0.73 10.38
CA PRO A 61 7.76 -1.13 9.38
C PRO A 61 9.20 -1.01 9.91
N THR A 62 9.51 0.04 10.66
CA THR A 62 10.84 0.24 11.24
C THR A 62 11.16 -0.84 12.27
N LEU A 63 10.21 -1.18 13.17
CA LEU A 63 10.37 -2.23 14.15
C LEU A 63 10.63 -3.59 13.47
N PHE A 64 9.85 -3.90 12.42
CA PHE A 64 10.05 -5.13 11.65
C PHE A 64 11.46 -5.19 11.06
N LEU A 65 11.92 -4.10 10.43
CA LEU A 65 13.26 -4.02 9.84
C LEU A 65 14.37 -4.15 10.89
N VAL A 66 14.22 -3.50 12.04
CA VAL A 66 15.18 -3.60 13.17
C VAL A 66 15.25 -5.04 13.69
N VAL A 67 14.09 -5.68 13.90
CA VAL A 67 14.04 -7.09 14.34
C VAL A 67 14.72 -8.00 13.32
N ARG A 68 14.47 -7.80 12.03
CA ARG A 68 15.13 -8.58 10.95
C ARG A 68 16.64 -8.34 10.93
N LEU A 69 17.09 -7.09 11.08
CA LEU A 69 18.51 -6.75 11.12
C LEU A 69 19.23 -7.42 12.30
N VAL A 70 18.63 -7.36 13.49
CA VAL A 70 19.16 -8.01 14.70
C VAL A 70 19.16 -9.53 14.54
N ALA A 71 18.07 -10.12 14.05
CA ALA A 71 17.98 -11.56 13.82
C ALA A 71 19.05 -12.05 12.83
N HIS A 72 19.25 -11.31 11.72
CA HIS A 72 20.32 -11.61 10.76
C HIS A 72 21.73 -11.48 11.37
N ALA A 73 21.95 -10.45 12.19
CA ALA A 73 23.24 -10.24 12.85
C ALA A 73 23.58 -11.36 13.86
N VAL A 74 22.56 -11.90 14.57
CA VAL A 74 22.73 -12.96 15.56
C VAL A 74 22.85 -14.35 14.91
N ALA A 75 22.03 -14.64 13.90
CA ALA A 75 21.96 -15.97 13.27
C ALA A 75 21.74 -15.85 11.74
N PRO A 76 22.76 -15.42 10.98
CA PRO A 76 22.61 -15.14 9.54
C PRO A 76 22.18 -16.37 8.71
N LYS A 77 22.59 -17.59 9.13
CA LYS A 77 22.20 -18.84 8.44
C LYS A 77 20.72 -19.20 8.61
N SER A 78 20.10 -18.79 9.71
CA SER A 78 18.71 -19.16 10.02
C SER A 78 17.69 -18.12 9.54
N TYR A 79 18.07 -16.84 9.49
CA TYR A 79 17.13 -15.76 9.24
C TYR A 79 17.26 -15.09 7.85
N GLY A 80 18.20 -15.53 7.03
CA GLY A 80 18.42 -14.94 5.72
C GLY A 80 18.72 -13.43 5.74
N PRO A 81 18.72 -12.75 4.60
CA PRO A 81 19.06 -11.33 4.51
C PRO A 81 18.07 -10.45 5.27
N ALA A 82 18.58 -9.32 5.80
CA ALA A 82 17.78 -8.35 6.54
C ALA A 82 17.06 -7.34 5.62
N GLY A 83 17.50 -7.21 4.38
CA GLY A 83 16.96 -6.30 3.36
C GLY A 83 16.94 -6.97 1.99
N GLY A 84 16.87 -6.17 0.95
CA GLY A 84 16.79 -6.61 -0.43
C GLY A 84 15.36 -6.67 -0.94
N TYR A 85 15.20 -7.26 -2.12
CA TYR A 85 13.94 -7.26 -2.86
C TYR A 85 12.78 -7.98 -2.14
N ASP A 86 13.03 -9.17 -1.59
CA ASP A 86 11.97 -9.96 -0.93
C ASP A 86 11.42 -9.26 0.31
N ILE A 87 12.31 -8.70 1.13
CA ILE A 87 11.89 -7.96 2.33
C ILE A 87 11.14 -6.70 1.93
N TYR A 88 11.63 -6.00 0.91
CA TYR A 88 10.96 -4.84 0.34
C TYR A 88 9.55 -5.19 -0.15
N GLY A 89 9.41 -6.21 -0.99
CA GLY A 89 8.14 -6.64 -1.54
C GLY A 89 7.14 -7.05 -0.45
N GLY A 90 7.59 -7.83 0.53
CA GLY A 90 6.77 -8.26 1.66
C GLY A 90 6.30 -7.09 2.55
N LEU A 91 7.16 -6.09 2.81
CA LEU A 91 6.78 -4.91 3.58
C LEU A 91 5.84 -3.99 2.80
N VAL A 92 6.12 -3.74 1.53
CA VAL A 92 5.32 -2.87 0.67
C VAL A 92 3.93 -3.48 0.45
N ALA A 93 3.86 -4.70 -0.05
CA ALA A 93 2.60 -5.36 -0.35
C ALA A 93 1.86 -5.86 0.89
N GLY A 94 2.56 -6.40 1.89
CA GLY A 94 1.94 -7.01 3.07
C GLY A 94 1.60 -6.00 4.17
N VAL A 95 2.48 -5.05 4.45
CA VAL A 95 2.32 -4.15 5.59
C VAL A 95 1.80 -2.78 5.15
N MET A 96 2.53 -2.11 4.26
CA MET A 96 2.20 -0.73 3.93
C MET A 96 0.90 -0.61 3.12
N TYR A 97 0.62 -1.55 2.24
CA TYR A 97 -0.63 -1.59 1.49
C TYR A 97 -1.83 -1.68 2.45
N VAL A 98 -1.91 -2.73 3.27
CA VAL A 98 -3.07 -2.98 4.13
C VAL A 98 -3.21 -1.93 5.23
N PHE A 99 -2.12 -1.68 5.96
CA PHE A 99 -2.17 -0.73 7.08
C PHE A 99 -2.24 0.72 6.62
N GLY A 100 -1.59 1.07 5.52
CA GLY A 100 -1.66 2.40 4.92
C GLY A 100 -3.09 2.79 4.56
N PHE A 101 -3.84 1.89 3.92
CA PHE A 101 -5.25 2.07 3.60
C PHE A 101 -6.11 2.26 4.85
N ILE A 102 -6.00 1.38 5.85
CA ILE A 102 -6.80 1.44 7.09
C ILE A 102 -6.54 2.75 7.84
N VAL A 103 -5.27 3.14 7.93
CA VAL A 103 -4.86 4.38 8.58
C VAL A 103 -5.42 5.60 7.84
N ALA A 104 -5.28 5.63 6.53
CA ALA A 104 -5.83 6.70 5.70
C ALA A 104 -7.35 6.80 5.82
N ALA A 105 -8.06 5.67 5.80
CA ALA A 105 -9.49 5.61 6.04
C ALA A 105 -9.89 6.14 7.42
N THR A 106 -9.08 5.85 8.45
CA THR A 106 -9.29 6.36 9.82
C THR A 106 -9.15 7.88 9.90
N VAL A 107 -8.17 8.45 9.21
CA VAL A 107 -8.01 9.92 9.12
C VAL A 107 -9.18 10.53 8.35
N GLY A 108 -9.55 9.95 7.22
CA GLY A 108 -10.70 10.37 6.42
C GLY A 108 -11.99 10.35 7.23
N ALA A 109 -12.26 9.25 7.92
CA ALA A 109 -13.43 9.10 8.78
C ALA A 109 -13.42 10.11 9.96
N THR A 110 -12.25 10.38 10.54
CA THR A 110 -12.10 11.40 11.58
C THR A 110 -12.40 12.79 11.04
N ALA A 111 -11.82 13.15 9.89
CA ALA A 111 -12.05 14.44 9.24
C ALA A 111 -13.52 14.59 8.79
N GLY A 112 -14.17 13.50 8.38
CA GLY A 112 -15.58 13.51 7.94
C GLY A 112 -16.59 13.72 9.06
N SER A 113 -16.33 13.16 10.24
CA SER A 113 -17.28 13.13 11.35
C SER A 113 -17.03 14.18 12.45
N SER A 114 -15.82 14.77 12.53
CA SER A 114 -15.42 15.61 13.67
C SER A 114 -16.37 16.76 13.98
N ASP A 115 -16.72 17.57 12.97
CA ASP A 115 -17.61 18.71 13.17
C ASP A 115 -19.03 18.29 13.59
N LEU A 116 -19.43 17.07 13.23
CA LEU A 116 -20.75 16.53 13.55
C LEU A 116 -20.80 16.01 14.98
N THR A 117 -19.74 15.32 15.42
CA THR A 117 -19.63 14.76 16.77
C THR A 117 -19.39 15.85 17.81
N ASP A 118 -18.60 16.87 17.46
CA ASP A 118 -18.25 17.98 18.37
C ASP A 118 -19.33 19.08 18.38
N GLY A 119 -20.42 18.94 17.61
CA GLY A 119 -21.53 19.91 17.55
C GLY A 119 -21.15 21.27 16.95
N MET A 120 -19.90 21.40 16.44
CA MET A 120 -19.36 22.68 15.95
C MET A 120 -19.91 23.08 14.57
N PHE A 121 -20.59 22.17 13.88
CA PHE A 121 -21.09 22.41 12.52
C PHE A 121 -22.00 23.65 12.43
N ARG A 122 -22.90 23.83 13.38
CA ARG A 122 -23.80 24.99 13.45
C ARG A 122 -23.03 26.31 13.54
N HIS A 123 -22.02 26.37 14.41
CA HIS A 123 -21.21 27.57 14.57
C HIS A 123 -20.42 27.94 13.32
N LEU A 124 -19.90 26.93 12.61
CA LEU A 124 -19.17 27.16 11.37
C LEU A 124 -20.07 27.69 10.24
N VAL A 125 -21.32 27.23 10.16
CA VAL A 125 -22.30 27.72 9.17
C VAL A 125 -22.69 29.18 9.45
N VAL A 126 -22.84 29.58 10.72
CA VAL A 126 -23.18 30.94 11.11
C VAL A 126 -22.09 31.94 10.71
N THR A 127 -20.83 31.53 10.58
CA THR A 127 -19.73 32.41 10.10
C THR A 127 -19.87 32.82 8.63
N GLY A 128 -20.93 32.39 7.92
CA GLY A 128 -21.20 32.75 6.52
C GLY A 128 -20.35 32.04 5.47
N ARG A 129 -19.58 31.01 5.87
CA ARG A 129 -18.80 30.20 4.94
C ARG A 129 -19.68 29.15 4.26
N SER A 130 -19.43 28.87 2.96
CA SER A 130 -20.17 27.83 2.26
C SER A 130 -19.86 26.44 2.84
N ARG A 131 -20.88 25.62 3.03
CA ARG A 131 -20.75 24.25 3.55
C ARG A 131 -19.86 23.39 2.67
N LEU A 132 -19.93 23.60 1.36
CA LEU A 132 -19.09 22.89 0.40
C LEU A 132 -17.60 23.26 0.57
N ALA A 133 -17.28 24.54 0.73
CA ALA A 133 -15.89 24.97 0.97
C ALA A 133 -15.33 24.39 2.28
N LEU A 134 -16.15 24.30 3.34
CA LEU A 134 -15.76 23.66 4.59
C LEU A 134 -15.47 22.17 4.42
N TYR A 135 -16.28 21.46 3.62
CA TYR A 135 -16.04 20.06 3.29
C TYR A 135 -14.78 19.88 2.44
N LEU A 136 -14.66 20.63 1.35
CA LEU A 136 -13.52 20.53 0.43
C LEU A 136 -12.19 20.91 1.09
N ALA A 137 -12.18 21.80 2.09
CA ALA A 137 -10.96 22.15 2.82
C ALA A 137 -10.35 20.97 3.61
N ARG A 138 -11.14 19.95 3.95
CA ARG A 138 -10.68 18.75 4.66
C ARG A 138 -9.82 17.85 3.77
N ILE A 139 -10.08 17.84 2.45
CA ILE A 139 -9.39 16.97 1.50
C ILE A 139 -7.89 17.28 1.48
N PRO A 140 -7.43 18.48 1.10
CA PRO A 140 -6.00 18.78 1.07
C PRO A 140 -5.34 18.74 2.45
N ALA A 141 -6.07 19.09 3.52
CA ALA A 141 -5.54 19.04 4.88
C ALA A 141 -5.25 17.61 5.34
N GLY A 142 -6.17 16.68 5.06
CA GLY A 142 -5.99 15.27 5.42
C GLY A 142 -4.97 14.56 4.54
N LEU A 143 -5.02 14.80 3.21
CA LEU A 143 -4.04 14.24 2.28
C LEU A 143 -2.61 14.69 2.59
N ALA A 144 -2.41 15.96 3.00
CA ALA A 144 -1.09 16.44 3.39
C ALA A 144 -0.49 15.65 4.57
N ILE A 145 -1.31 15.25 5.55
CA ILE A 145 -0.86 14.42 6.68
C ILE A 145 -0.54 13.01 6.21
N ILE A 146 -1.46 12.40 5.46
CA ILE A 146 -1.34 10.99 5.06
C ILE A 146 -0.17 10.82 4.11
N ALA A 147 -0.09 11.61 3.05
CA ALA A 147 0.99 11.53 2.07
C ALA A 147 2.36 11.73 2.74
N SER A 148 2.50 12.70 3.64
CA SER A 148 3.77 12.89 4.33
C SER A 148 4.17 11.73 5.23
N LEU A 149 3.22 11.07 5.91
CA LEU A 149 3.50 9.92 6.78
C LEU A 149 3.79 8.65 6.00
N VAL A 150 3.01 8.39 4.95
CA VAL A 150 3.22 7.23 4.06
C VAL A 150 4.55 7.36 3.34
N ALA A 151 4.85 8.53 2.76
CA ALA A 151 6.13 8.80 2.11
C ALA A 151 7.32 8.63 3.07
N ALA A 152 7.20 9.11 4.33
CA ALA A 152 8.27 8.94 5.32
C ALA A 152 8.49 7.46 5.66
N GLY A 153 7.44 6.70 5.95
CA GLY A 153 7.54 5.26 6.22
C GLY A 153 8.08 4.49 5.04
N PHE A 154 7.59 4.77 3.84
CA PHE A 154 8.06 4.17 2.61
C PHE A 154 9.53 4.47 2.31
N THR A 155 9.97 5.71 2.53
CA THR A 155 11.38 6.09 2.37
C THR A 155 12.29 5.30 3.31
N ILE A 156 11.88 5.09 4.58
CA ILE A 156 12.63 4.26 5.53
C ILE A 156 12.75 2.82 5.01
N VAL A 157 11.66 2.24 4.51
CA VAL A 157 11.67 0.89 3.94
C VAL A 157 12.62 0.82 2.74
N CYS A 158 12.55 1.77 1.81
CA CYS A 158 13.45 1.82 0.65
C CYS A 158 14.92 1.90 1.07
N VAL A 159 15.24 2.84 1.96
CA VAL A 159 16.61 3.07 2.44
C VAL A 159 17.17 1.81 3.11
N VAL A 160 16.45 1.24 4.06
CA VAL A 160 16.93 0.05 4.78
C VAL A 160 17.05 -1.16 3.86
N CYS A 161 16.07 -1.39 2.97
CA CYS A 161 16.12 -2.52 2.04
C CYS A 161 17.28 -2.42 1.04
N VAL A 162 17.68 -1.19 0.65
CA VAL A 162 18.85 -0.98 -0.22
C VAL A 162 20.15 -1.22 0.55
N PHE A 163 20.30 -0.63 1.75
CA PHE A 163 21.54 -0.73 2.51
C PHE A 163 21.77 -2.10 3.15
N ALA A 164 20.70 -2.81 3.53
CA ALA A 164 20.76 -4.15 4.08
C ALA A 164 20.58 -5.26 3.03
N ALA A 165 20.63 -4.91 1.74
CA ALA A 165 20.54 -5.90 0.66
C ALA A 165 21.73 -6.88 0.73
N PRO A 166 21.51 -8.17 0.43
CA PRO A 166 22.57 -9.15 0.44
C PRO A 166 23.59 -8.84 -0.66
N THR A 167 24.86 -8.93 -0.33
CA THR A 167 25.97 -8.79 -1.30
C THR A 167 26.35 -10.13 -1.93
N GLN A 168 25.99 -11.22 -1.25
CA GLN A 168 26.20 -12.60 -1.71
C GLN A 168 24.98 -13.45 -1.35
N VAL A 169 24.71 -14.41 -2.17
CA VAL A 169 23.65 -15.40 -1.94
C VAL A 169 24.28 -16.79 -1.92
N ASN A 170 23.98 -17.56 -0.87
CA ASN A 170 24.43 -18.96 -0.83
C ASN A 170 23.41 -19.83 -1.57
N TYR A 171 23.84 -20.41 -2.66
CA TYR A 171 23.08 -21.33 -3.48
C TYR A 171 23.67 -22.72 -3.35
N SER A 172 22.94 -23.65 -2.75
CA SER A 172 23.39 -25.03 -2.59
C SER A 172 24.86 -25.22 -2.20
N GLY A 173 25.38 -24.32 -1.35
CA GLY A 173 26.79 -24.33 -0.92
C GLY A 173 27.71 -23.47 -1.79
N VAL A 174 27.24 -22.88 -2.88
CA VAL A 174 27.99 -21.93 -3.70
C VAL A 174 27.58 -20.49 -3.39
N ASN A 175 28.56 -19.66 -3.11
CA ASN A 175 28.32 -18.23 -2.90
C ASN A 175 28.21 -17.51 -4.24
N LEU A 176 26.99 -17.08 -4.57
CA LEU A 176 26.67 -16.32 -5.77
C LEU A 176 26.72 -14.82 -5.45
N PRO A 177 27.52 -14.00 -6.14
CA PRO A 177 27.47 -12.57 -5.91
C PRO A 177 26.12 -11.99 -6.36
N ALA A 178 25.54 -11.14 -5.50
CA ALA A 178 24.39 -10.35 -5.88
C ALA A 178 24.80 -9.31 -6.94
N GLY A 179 23.99 -9.11 -7.96
CA GLY A 179 24.26 -8.08 -8.97
C GLY A 179 25.09 -8.52 -10.15
N MET A 180 25.16 -9.82 -10.44
CA MET A 180 25.79 -10.28 -11.68
C MET A 180 25.07 -9.72 -12.90
N SER A 181 25.84 -9.31 -13.90
CA SER A 181 25.34 -9.01 -15.23
C SER A 181 24.79 -10.28 -15.89
N ARG A 182 23.91 -10.13 -16.90
CA ARG A 182 23.37 -11.26 -17.64
C ARG A 182 24.46 -12.18 -18.19
N ALA A 183 25.54 -11.61 -18.74
CA ALA A 183 26.64 -12.39 -19.28
C ALA A 183 27.36 -13.20 -18.19
N GLN A 184 27.60 -12.61 -17.03
CA GLN A 184 28.23 -13.31 -15.91
C GLN A 184 27.32 -14.43 -15.37
N PHE A 185 26.02 -14.19 -15.25
CA PHE A 185 25.07 -15.19 -14.79
C PHE A 185 24.96 -16.37 -15.78
N LEU A 186 24.92 -16.11 -17.08
CA LEU A 186 24.94 -17.15 -18.09
C LEU A 186 26.23 -17.99 -18.07
N THR A 187 27.38 -17.35 -17.89
CA THR A 187 28.66 -18.07 -17.76
C THR A 187 28.63 -18.95 -16.50
N TRP A 188 28.25 -18.39 -15.37
CA TRP A 188 28.12 -19.13 -14.11
C TRP A 188 27.14 -20.31 -14.22
N SER A 189 25.99 -20.10 -14.84
CA SER A 189 24.97 -21.14 -15.05
C SER A 189 25.47 -22.28 -15.93
N GLY A 190 26.31 -21.97 -16.91
CA GLY A 190 26.96 -22.98 -17.76
C GLY A 190 28.01 -23.82 -17.02
N ASP A 191 28.63 -23.25 -15.99
CA ASP A 191 29.65 -23.93 -15.18
C ASP A 191 29.04 -24.68 -13.97
N HIS A 192 27.80 -24.32 -13.55
CA HIS A 192 27.08 -24.91 -12.43
C HIS A 192 25.70 -25.44 -12.86
N PRO A 193 25.62 -26.34 -13.85
CA PRO A 193 24.34 -26.77 -14.44
C PRO A 193 23.44 -27.52 -13.46
N THR A 194 24.00 -28.22 -12.49
CA THR A 194 23.24 -28.99 -11.49
C THR A 194 22.50 -28.05 -10.55
N GLU A 195 23.20 -27.03 -10.05
CA GLU A 195 22.64 -26.01 -9.14
C GLU A 195 21.52 -25.24 -9.84
N VAL A 196 21.74 -24.82 -11.08
CA VAL A 196 20.72 -24.08 -11.85
C VAL A 196 19.47 -24.91 -12.07
N LEU A 197 19.63 -26.17 -12.43
CA LEU A 197 18.48 -27.02 -12.78
C LEU A 197 17.71 -27.56 -11.56
N CYS A 198 18.36 -27.65 -10.39
CA CYS A 198 17.74 -28.18 -9.18
C CYS A 198 17.24 -27.10 -8.23
N ASP A 199 17.89 -25.95 -8.14
CA ASP A 199 17.59 -24.93 -7.14
C ASP A 199 16.85 -23.72 -7.73
N PHE A 200 16.90 -23.53 -9.06
CA PHE A 200 16.06 -22.55 -9.76
C PHE A 200 14.87 -23.23 -10.41
N PRO A 201 13.65 -23.07 -9.90
CA PRO A 201 12.45 -23.59 -10.54
C PRO A 201 12.11 -22.71 -11.77
N GLY A 202 12.92 -22.80 -12.81
CA GLY A 202 12.57 -22.25 -14.11
C GLY A 202 11.42 -23.03 -14.75
N PRO A 203 10.77 -22.51 -15.80
CA PRO A 203 9.80 -23.26 -16.59
C PRO A 203 10.52 -24.35 -17.40
N SER A 204 11.09 -25.33 -16.71
CA SER A 204 11.77 -26.42 -17.35
C SER A 204 10.73 -27.40 -17.92
N PRO A 205 10.73 -27.69 -19.21
CA PRO A 205 9.88 -28.71 -19.83
C PRO A 205 10.28 -30.13 -19.40
N ALA A 206 11.41 -30.31 -18.71
CA ALA A 206 11.86 -31.59 -18.19
C ALA A 206 11.74 -31.54 -16.64
N GLN A 207 10.93 -32.41 -16.06
CA GLN A 207 10.92 -32.65 -14.63
C GLN A 207 12.23 -33.30 -14.24
N LEU A 208 13.15 -32.51 -13.71
CA LEU A 208 14.39 -33.01 -13.13
C LEU A 208 14.13 -33.44 -11.71
N ASN A 209 14.35 -34.71 -11.43
CA ASN A 209 14.27 -35.23 -10.08
C ASN A 209 15.59 -34.95 -9.36
N CYS A 210 15.63 -33.90 -8.53
CA CYS A 210 16.78 -33.50 -7.75
C CYS A 210 16.71 -34.08 -6.35
N GLY A 211 16.73 -35.38 -6.21
CA GLY A 211 16.77 -36.05 -4.90
C GLY A 211 18.12 -35.85 -4.19
N PRO A 212 18.15 -35.87 -2.83
CA PRO A 212 19.39 -35.78 -2.08
C PRO A 212 20.33 -36.96 -2.46
N GLY A 213 21.46 -36.65 -3.10
CA GLY A 213 22.49 -37.60 -3.52
C GLY A 213 22.32 -38.20 -4.92
N SER A 214 21.28 -37.88 -5.66
CA SER A 214 21.11 -38.22 -7.06
C SER A 214 21.24 -36.97 -7.91
N GLY A 215 22.15 -36.97 -8.87
CA GLY A 215 22.21 -35.90 -9.89
C GLY A 215 20.88 -35.77 -10.64
N PRO A 216 20.70 -34.71 -11.45
CA PRO A 216 19.46 -34.44 -12.12
C PRO A 216 19.09 -35.59 -13.09
N VAL A 217 17.91 -36.18 -12.87
CA VAL A 217 17.36 -37.26 -13.68
C VAL A 217 16.18 -36.72 -14.47
N VAL A 218 16.19 -36.92 -15.80
CA VAL A 218 15.09 -36.46 -16.66
C VAL A 218 13.99 -37.52 -16.67
N GLU A 219 12.87 -37.25 -15.97
CA GLU A 219 11.67 -38.07 -16.06
C GLU A 219 10.84 -37.63 -17.29
N ARG A 220 10.54 -38.61 -18.17
CA ARG A 220 9.66 -38.40 -19.30
C ARG A 220 8.24 -38.80 -18.90
N PRO A 221 7.25 -37.87 -18.85
CA PRO A 221 5.87 -38.21 -18.50
C PRO A 221 5.33 -39.33 -19.43
N GLY A 222 4.85 -40.43 -18.85
CA GLY A 222 4.17 -41.50 -19.58
C GLY A 222 5.06 -42.62 -20.12
N ALA A 223 6.36 -42.64 -19.84
CA ALA A 223 7.21 -43.81 -20.18
C ALA A 223 7.19 -44.81 -19.00
N PRO A 224 7.14 -46.15 -19.30
CA PRO A 224 7.36 -47.16 -18.27
C PRO A 224 8.73 -46.94 -17.61
N ALA A 225 8.86 -47.19 -16.32
CA ALA A 225 10.05 -46.95 -15.51
C ALA A 225 11.27 -47.71 -16.02
N ALA A 226 11.85 -47.23 -17.14
CA ALA A 226 13.19 -47.60 -17.55
C ALA A 226 14.19 -46.84 -16.68
N PRO A 227 15.37 -47.42 -16.36
CA PRO A 227 16.39 -46.71 -15.61
C PRO A 227 16.68 -45.38 -16.31
N ALA A 228 16.34 -44.30 -15.64
CA ALA A 228 16.45 -42.96 -16.23
C ALA A 228 17.92 -42.70 -16.58
N ALA A 229 18.22 -42.60 -17.86
CA ALA A 229 19.57 -42.34 -18.33
C ALA A 229 19.98 -40.94 -17.85
N GLN A 230 21.06 -40.86 -17.09
CA GLN A 230 21.63 -39.56 -16.67
C GLN A 230 22.02 -38.79 -17.93
N PRO A 231 21.53 -37.57 -18.09
CA PRO A 231 21.90 -36.76 -19.25
C PRO A 231 23.41 -36.49 -19.26
N SER A 232 24.00 -36.43 -20.40
CA SER A 232 25.43 -36.15 -20.53
C SER A 232 25.72 -34.73 -19.97
N PRO A 233 26.93 -34.48 -19.45
CA PRO A 233 27.31 -33.16 -18.95
C PRO A 233 27.08 -32.02 -19.95
N ALA A 234 27.29 -32.32 -21.27
CA ALA A 234 27.02 -31.35 -22.31
C ALA A 234 25.53 -31.10 -22.55
N ALA A 235 24.67 -32.07 -22.30
CA ALA A 235 23.21 -31.91 -22.37
C ALA A 235 22.70 -31.13 -21.18
N LEU A 236 23.22 -31.39 -19.96
CA LEU A 236 22.91 -30.60 -18.75
C LEU A 236 23.31 -29.15 -18.92
N ARG A 237 24.51 -28.87 -19.42
CA ARG A 237 24.98 -27.52 -19.70
C ARG A 237 24.09 -26.79 -20.69
N ARG A 238 23.68 -27.44 -21.79
CA ARG A 238 22.74 -26.81 -22.73
C ARG A 238 21.40 -26.51 -22.13
N LEU A 239 20.86 -27.40 -21.30
CA LEU A 239 19.58 -27.23 -20.61
C LEU A 239 19.69 -26.09 -19.59
N ALA A 240 20.75 -26.03 -18.78
CA ALA A 240 21.00 -24.97 -17.87
C ALA A 240 21.10 -23.60 -18.57
N LEU A 241 21.80 -23.50 -19.67
CA LEU A 241 21.90 -22.28 -20.47
C LEU A 241 20.58 -21.86 -21.09
N SER A 242 19.72 -22.80 -21.52
CA SER A 242 18.41 -22.49 -22.09
C SER A 242 17.44 -21.93 -20.98
N ASN A 243 17.59 -22.43 -19.76
CA ASN A 243 16.79 -21.95 -18.63
C ASN A 243 17.35 -20.66 -18.03
N ALA A 244 18.67 -20.46 -18.05
CA ALA A 244 19.34 -19.33 -17.42
C ALA A 244 18.85 -17.96 -17.93
N GLU A 245 18.34 -17.87 -19.13
CA GLU A 245 17.73 -16.61 -19.61
C GLU A 245 16.43 -16.26 -18.89
N ALA A 246 15.56 -17.24 -18.66
CA ALA A 246 14.35 -17.06 -17.89
C ALA A 246 14.67 -16.85 -16.40
N ASP A 247 15.59 -17.66 -15.88
CA ASP A 247 16.04 -17.64 -14.49
C ASP A 247 16.76 -16.35 -14.12
N TYR A 248 17.45 -15.70 -15.08
CA TYR A 248 18.09 -14.40 -14.83
C TYR A 248 17.08 -13.32 -14.42
N THR A 249 15.87 -13.37 -14.95
CA THR A 249 14.83 -12.42 -14.55
C THR A 249 14.43 -12.65 -13.10
N ASP A 250 14.32 -13.90 -12.65
CA ASP A 250 14.00 -14.24 -11.27
C ASP A 250 15.19 -14.03 -10.33
N TYR A 251 16.43 -14.34 -10.79
CA TYR A 251 17.65 -13.94 -10.11
C TYR A 251 17.69 -12.44 -9.83
N ARG A 252 17.40 -11.60 -10.82
CA ARG A 252 17.34 -10.14 -10.62
C ARG A 252 16.28 -9.74 -9.61
N LYS A 253 15.13 -10.39 -9.60
CA LYS A 253 14.05 -10.07 -8.66
C LYS A 253 14.39 -10.48 -7.23
N GLN A 254 14.98 -11.65 -7.03
CA GLN A 254 15.21 -12.23 -5.72
C GLN A 254 16.44 -11.68 -5.01
N PHE A 255 17.52 -11.38 -5.76
CA PHE A 255 18.86 -11.16 -5.20
C PHE A 255 19.38 -9.73 -5.33
N LEU A 256 18.61 -8.84 -5.88
CA LEU A 256 18.97 -7.44 -5.94
C LEU A 256 18.15 -6.61 -4.96
N TYR A 257 18.67 -5.42 -4.65
CA TYR A 257 17.84 -4.39 -4.06
C TYR A 257 16.78 -3.91 -5.10
N PRO A 258 15.64 -3.38 -4.67
CA PRO A 258 14.61 -2.88 -5.58
C PRO A 258 15.18 -1.77 -6.47
N SER A 259 14.86 -1.80 -7.76
CA SER A 259 15.28 -0.75 -8.69
C SER A 259 14.61 0.59 -8.34
N THR A 260 15.26 1.70 -8.66
CA THR A 260 14.69 3.04 -8.42
C THR A 260 13.33 3.20 -9.08
N THR A 261 13.16 2.67 -10.31
CA THR A 261 11.87 2.67 -11.02
C THR A 261 10.79 1.92 -10.23
N LEU A 262 11.11 0.74 -9.69
CA LEU A 262 10.18 -0.04 -8.88
C LEU A 262 9.83 0.72 -7.59
N MET A 263 10.81 1.32 -6.93
CA MET A 263 10.56 2.11 -5.71
C MET A 263 9.61 3.28 -5.99
N VAL A 264 9.82 4.03 -7.07
CA VAL A 264 8.92 5.14 -7.44
C VAL A 264 7.51 4.63 -7.77
N GLN A 265 7.39 3.58 -8.58
CA GLN A 265 6.09 3.01 -8.94
C GLN A 265 5.35 2.48 -7.72
N SER A 266 6.03 1.77 -6.83
CA SER A 266 5.44 1.25 -5.59
C SER A 266 5.04 2.37 -4.63
N GLY A 267 5.86 3.42 -4.52
CA GLY A 267 5.54 4.59 -3.72
C GLY A 267 4.27 5.29 -4.21
N LEU A 268 4.17 5.53 -5.51
CA LEU A 268 2.96 6.13 -6.12
C LEU A 268 1.73 5.24 -5.94
N TRP A 269 1.89 3.93 -6.06
CA TRP A 269 0.80 2.98 -5.86
C TRP A 269 0.29 2.98 -4.41
N ILE A 270 1.17 2.97 -3.40
CA ILE A 270 0.78 3.05 -1.99
C ILE A 270 0.12 4.40 -1.67
N GLU A 271 0.64 5.50 -2.22
CA GLU A 271 0.04 6.84 -2.05
C GLU A 271 -1.36 6.91 -2.69
N LEU A 272 -1.57 6.25 -3.82
CA LEU A 272 -2.88 6.13 -4.45
C LEU A 272 -3.85 5.37 -3.54
N GLU A 273 -3.43 4.23 -2.99
CA GLU A 273 -4.23 3.45 -2.03
C GLU A 273 -4.60 4.25 -0.79
N ALA A 274 -3.64 4.93 -0.20
CA ALA A 274 -3.87 5.80 0.95
C ALA A 274 -4.83 6.95 0.60
N THR A 275 -4.72 7.53 -0.59
CA THR A 275 -5.64 8.56 -1.08
C THR A 275 -7.06 8.04 -1.21
N ILE A 276 -7.25 6.86 -1.78
CA ILE A 276 -8.56 6.20 -1.91
C ILE A 276 -9.15 5.93 -0.54
N GLY A 277 -8.38 5.29 0.35
CA GLY A 277 -8.80 5.02 1.72
C GLY A 277 -9.27 6.28 2.46
N PHE A 278 -8.52 7.36 2.33
CA PHE A 278 -8.87 8.66 2.91
C PHE A 278 -10.18 9.23 2.35
N LEU A 279 -10.31 9.31 1.02
CA LEU A 279 -11.45 9.98 0.38
C LEU A 279 -12.75 9.17 0.57
N VAL A 280 -12.69 7.85 0.45
CA VAL A 280 -13.83 6.98 0.73
C VAL A 280 -14.21 7.05 2.20
N GLY A 281 -13.23 7.00 3.11
CA GLY A 281 -13.46 7.15 4.55
C GLY A 281 -14.06 8.50 4.94
N LEU A 282 -13.60 9.59 4.32
CA LEU A 282 -14.14 10.95 4.49
C LEU A 282 -15.61 11.01 4.05
N GLY A 283 -15.91 10.52 2.84
CA GLY A 283 -17.27 10.51 2.29
C GLY A 283 -18.23 9.67 3.13
N LEU A 284 -17.81 8.45 3.48
CA LEU A 284 -18.60 7.51 4.27
C LEU A 284 -18.90 8.06 5.68
N ALA A 285 -17.90 8.62 6.36
CA ALA A 285 -18.09 9.20 7.68
C ALA A 285 -18.95 10.48 7.68
N SER A 286 -18.85 11.28 6.61
CA SER A 286 -19.72 12.45 6.41
C SER A 286 -21.18 12.04 6.18
N LEU A 287 -21.40 10.91 5.48
CA LEU A 287 -22.74 10.34 5.25
C LEU A 287 -23.35 9.80 6.56
N LEU A 288 -22.60 8.96 7.27
CA LEU A 288 -23.10 8.26 8.46
C LEU A 288 -23.09 9.15 9.72
N GLY A 289 -22.21 10.13 9.78
CA GLY A 289 -21.99 10.96 10.96
C GLY A 289 -21.27 10.24 12.10
N GLN A 290 -20.78 9.03 11.89
CA GLN A 290 -20.13 8.18 12.88
C GLN A 290 -18.77 7.66 12.39
N ARG A 291 -17.69 8.02 13.10
CA ARG A 291 -16.33 7.61 12.76
C ARG A 291 -16.15 6.10 12.82
N THR A 292 -16.56 5.50 13.93
CA THR A 292 -16.32 4.06 14.19
C THR A 292 -16.96 3.17 13.14
N VAL A 293 -18.22 3.44 12.79
CA VAL A 293 -18.94 2.67 11.77
C VAL A 293 -18.27 2.82 10.41
N ALA A 294 -17.85 4.03 10.04
CA ALA A 294 -17.15 4.26 8.78
C ALA A 294 -15.83 3.47 8.71
N VAL A 295 -15.02 3.48 9.77
CA VAL A 295 -13.76 2.72 9.83
C VAL A 295 -14.01 1.20 9.77
N ILE A 296 -15.00 0.69 10.50
CA ILE A 296 -15.34 -0.75 10.44
C ILE A 296 -15.75 -1.15 9.03
N LEU A 297 -16.61 -0.36 8.37
CA LEU A 297 -17.02 -0.64 6.99
C LEU A 297 -15.84 -0.63 6.01
N MET A 298 -14.87 0.26 6.19
CA MET A 298 -13.66 0.30 5.38
C MET A 298 -12.78 -0.93 5.61
N ILE A 299 -12.63 -1.38 6.86
CA ILE A 299 -11.89 -2.61 7.18
C ILE A 299 -12.61 -3.83 6.56
N VAL A 300 -13.93 -3.91 6.66
CA VAL A 300 -14.72 -4.98 6.04
C VAL A 300 -14.54 -4.98 4.52
N LEU A 301 -14.60 -3.80 3.90
CA LEU A 301 -14.42 -3.68 2.46
C LEU A 301 -13.05 -4.19 2.01
N GLU A 302 -11.97 -3.72 2.65
CA GLU A 302 -10.61 -3.98 2.18
C GLU A 302 -10.07 -5.33 2.67
N VAL A 303 -10.23 -5.65 3.97
CA VAL A 303 -9.62 -6.83 4.56
C VAL A 303 -10.47 -8.09 4.37
N ILE A 304 -11.79 -7.96 4.24
CA ILE A 304 -12.71 -9.11 4.13
C ILE A 304 -13.25 -9.26 2.71
N LEU A 305 -13.87 -8.21 2.15
CA LEU A 305 -14.56 -8.33 0.87
C LEU A 305 -13.59 -8.40 -0.31
N THR A 306 -12.51 -7.61 -0.30
CA THR A 306 -11.51 -7.65 -1.38
C THR A 306 -10.89 -9.05 -1.55
N PRO A 307 -10.35 -9.72 -0.51
CA PRO A 307 -9.88 -11.10 -0.64
C PRO A 307 -10.99 -12.11 -0.92
N LEU A 308 -12.18 -11.90 -0.38
CA LEU A 308 -13.30 -12.79 -0.62
C LEU A 308 -13.67 -12.79 -2.10
N PHE A 309 -13.86 -11.63 -2.70
CA PHE A 309 -14.19 -11.50 -4.12
C PHE A 309 -13.06 -11.96 -5.04
N SER A 310 -11.81 -11.84 -4.65
CA SER A 310 -10.68 -12.37 -5.42
C SER A 310 -10.70 -13.90 -5.55
N ARG A 311 -11.35 -14.61 -4.61
CA ARG A 311 -11.41 -16.08 -4.55
C ARG A 311 -12.70 -16.67 -5.15
N VAL A 312 -13.73 -15.88 -5.35
CA VAL A 312 -15.05 -16.38 -5.78
C VAL A 312 -15.07 -16.61 -7.28
N ALA A 313 -15.23 -17.88 -7.69
CA ALA A 313 -15.37 -18.29 -9.09
C ALA A 313 -16.84 -18.52 -9.48
N ILE A 314 -17.73 -17.67 -9.01
CA ILE A 314 -19.13 -17.75 -9.44
C ILE A 314 -19.25 -16.99 -10.77
N PRO A 315 -19.65 -17.64 -11.89
CA PRO A 315 -19.61 -17.04 -13.22
C PRO A 315 -20.36 -15.70 -13.33
N HIS A 316 -21.50 -15.58 -12.64
CA HIS A 316 -22.30 -14.35 -12.65
C HIS A 316 -21.76 -13.24 -11.76
N LEU A 317 -20.96 -13.58 -10.72
CA LEU A 317 -20.35 -12.62 -9.80
C LEU A 317 -18.94 -12.21 -10.23
N ILE A 318 -18.39 -12.83 -11.27
CA ILE A 318 -17.04 -12.52 -11.75
C ILE A 318 -16.91 -11.04 -12.19
N ASN A 319 -17.98 -10.49 -12.76
CA ASN A 319 -18.02 -9.07 -13.13
C ASN A 319 -18.12 -8.14 -11.91
N LEU A 320 -18.58 -8.63 -10.77
CA LEU A 320 -18.61 -7.85 -9.54
C LEU A 320 -17.20 -7.54 -9.03
N GLN A 321 -16.24 -8.45 -9.29
CA GLN A 321 -14.82 -8.22 -8.97
C GLN A 321 -14.31 -6.92 -9.58
N ARG A 322 -14.72 -6.58 -10.81
CA ARG A 322 -14.32 -5.35 -11.48
C ARG A 322 -14.80 -4.09 -10.78
N GLY A 323 -15.87 -4.16 -10.00
CA GLY A 323 -16.43 -3.03 -9.26
C GLY A 323 -15.78 -2.79 -7.90
N VAL A 324 -14.95 -3.71 -7.40
CA VAL A 324 -14.31 -3.59 -6.09
C VAL A 324 -13.04 -2.77 -6.20
N VAL A 325 -12.97 -1.67 -5.44
CA VAL A 325 -11.85 -0.72 -5.54
C VAL A 325 -10.49 -1.34 -5.23
N GLY A 326 -10.38 -2.19 -4.20
CA GLY A 326 -9.12 -2.85 -3.85
C GLY A 326 -8.64 -3.85 -4.93
N LEU A 327 -9.55 -4.44 -5.72
CA LEU A 327 -9.17 -5.26 -6.87
C LEU A 327 -8.78 -4.41 -8.09
N ALA A 328 -9.44 -3.26 -8.28
CA ALA A 328 -9.06 -2.32 -9.32
C ALA A 328 -7.65 -1.73 -9.07
N THR A 329 -7.30 -1.43 -7.83
CA THR A 329 -5.94 -0.95 -7.49
C THR A 329 -4.88 -2.04 -7.62
N ALA A 330 -5.24 -3.32 -7.37
CA ALA A 330 -4.36 -4.45 -7.64
C ALA A 330 -3.96 -4.58 -9.12
N HIS A 331 -4.80 -4.13 -10.06
CA HIS A 331 -4.44 -4.06 -11.49
C HIS A 331 -3.44 -2.96 -11.84
N LEU A 332 -3.28 -1.96 -10.98
CA LEU A 332 -2.29 -0.88 -11.14
C LEU A 332 -0.99 -1.15 -10.39
N GLU A 333 -0.91 -2.27 -9.69
CA GLU A 333 0.27 -2.65 -8.96
C GLU A 333 1.46 -2.88 -9.87
N PRO A 334 2.67 -2.46 -9.45
CA PRO A 334 3.89 -2.81 -10.17
C PRO A 334 4.07 -4.32 -10.27
N SER A 335 4.16 -4.85 -11.50
CA SER A 335 4.21 -6.29 -11.80
C SER A 335 5.35 -7.06 -11.12
N ALA A 336 6.30 -6.34 -10.56
CA ALA A 336 7.43 -6.89 -9.84
C ALA A 336 7.18 -7.08 -8.34
N LEU A 337 6.06 -6.59 -7.77
CA LEU A 337 5.72 -6.84 -6.37
C LEU A 337 4.98 -8.18 -6.22
N PRO A 338 5.30 -8.96 -5.18
CA PRO A 338 4.50 -10.14 -4.84
C PRO A 338 3.20 -9.69 -4.19
N VAL A 339 2.09 -9.74 -4.92
CA VAL A 339 0.80 -9.30 -4.39
C VAL A 339 0.16 -10.36 -3.53
N LEU A 340 -0.43 -9.91 -2.41
CA LEU A 340 -1.27 -10.75 -1.56
C LEU A 340 -2.53 -11.28 -2.30
N PHE A 341 -2.98 -10.59 -3.33
CA PHE A 341 -4.28 -10.84 -3.98
C PHE A 341 -4.19 -11.14 -5.48
N ALA A 342 -3.12 -10.70 -6.18
CA ALA A 342 -2.89 -11.08 -7.55
C ALA A 342 -2.00 -12.32 -7.59
N GLY A 343 -2.53 -13.42 -8.08
CA GLY A 343 -1.75 -14.61 -8.38
C GLY A 343 -0.72 -14.32 -9.45
N GLY A 344 0.39 -13.68 -9.09
CA GLY A 344 1.55 -13.57 -9.95
C GLY A 344 2.05 -14.96 -10.30
N ASN A 345 2.40 -15.20 -11.58
CA ASN A 345 3.02 -16.42 -12.10
C ASN A 345 4.43 -16.70 -11.53
N GLY A 346 4.70 -16.25 -10.30
CA GLY A 346 5.98 -16.38 -9.61
C GLY A 346 5.93 -17.38 -8.49
N GLY A 347 6.39 -18.60 -8.76
CA GLY A 347 6.99 -19.48 -7.78
C GLY A 347 6.06 -20.22 -6.81
N GLY A 348 5.76 -21.49 -7.10
CA GLY A 348 5.78 -22.65 -6.21
C GLY A 348 5.22 -22.56 -4.78
N GLY A 349 4.17 -21.81 -4.51
CA GLY A 349 3.47 -21.86 -3.23
C GLY A 349 2.13 -22.57 -3.39
N HIS A 350 1.92 -23.66 -2.68
CA HIS A 350 0.69 -24.45 -2.63
C HIS A 350 -0.49 -23.62 -2.08
N GLY A 351 -1.15 -22.87 -2.93
CA GLY A 351 -2.34 -22.13 -2.58
C GLY A 351 -2.78 -21.34 -3.79
N GLY A 352 -3.42 -22.01 -4.75
CA GLY A 352 -3.89 -21.39 -5.98
C GLY A 352 -4.74 -20.14 -5.71
N MET A 353 -4.08 -18.98 -5.68
CA MET A 353 -4.78 -17.72 -5.84
C MET A 353 -5.29 -17.66 -7.27
N ARG A 354 -6.58 -17.60 -7.41
CA ARG A 354 -7.23 -17.52 -8.72
C ARG A 354 -6.80 -16.22 -9.40
N GLN A 355 -6.55 -16.32 -10.68
CA GLN A 355 -6.25 -15.17 -11.52
C GLN A 355 -7.37 -14.12 -11.38
N LEU A 356 -6.99 -12.89 -11.11
CA LEU A 356 -7.89 -11.76 -11.23
C LEU A 356 -8.48 -11.75 -12.65
N VAL A 357 -9.73 -11.34 -12.77
CA VAL A 357 -10.36 -11.18 -14.09
C VAL A 357 -9.51 -10.20 -14.90
N PRO A 358 -9.07 -10.55 -16.12
CA PRO A 358 -8.27 -9.65 -16.93
C PRO A 358 -8.99 -8.32 -17.13
N GLU A 359 -8.34 -7.24 -16.75
CA GLU A 359 -8.86 -5.90 -16.83
C GLU A 359 -7.80 -4.95 -17.36
N THR A 360 -8.20 -3.97 -18.16
CA THR A 360 -7.27 -2.96 -18.64
C THR A 360 -7.02 -1.92 -17.55
N HIS A 361 -5.82 -1.35 -17.50
CA HIS A 361 -5.48 -0.25 -16.57
C HIS A 361 -6.46 0.92 -16.66
N LEU A 362 -7.04 1.17 -17.85
CA LEU A 362 -8.04 2.22 -18.05
C LEU A 362 -9.33 1.93 -17.29
N VAL A 363 -9.84 0.69 -17.36
CA VAL A 363 -11.05 0.28 -16.64
C VAL A 363 -10.80 0.36 -15.13
N ALA A 364 -9.69 -0.15 -14.66
CA ALA A 364 -9.29 -0.02 -13.25
C ALA A 364 -9.24 1.45 -12.79
N ALA A 365 -8.63 2.33 -13.58
CA ALA A 365 -8.59 3.77 -13.28
C ALA A 365 -9.98 4.42 -13.26
N LEU A 366 -10.89 4.00 -14.14
CA LEU A 366 -12.28 4.48 -14.15
C LEU A 366 -13.04 4.02 -12.91
N VAL A 367 -12.88 2.77 -12.49
CA VAL A 367 -13.48 2.25 -11.26
C VAL A 367 -12.98 3.02 -10.04
N ILE A 368 -11.68 3.20 -9.91
CA ILE A 368 -11.08 4.00 -8.83
C ILE A 368 -11.64 5.43 -8.82
N THR A 369 -11.69 6.07 -10.00
CA THR A 369 -12.23 7.42 -10.14
C THR A 369 -13.71 7.47 -9.72
N ALA A 370 -14.51 6.48 -10.14
CA ALA A 370 -15.92 6.40 -9.77
C ALA A 370 -16.10 6.27 -8.24
N TRP A 371 -15.29 5.46 -7.58
CA TRP A 371 -15.30 5.34 -6.12
C TRP A 371 -14.92 6.64 -5.43
N VAL A 372 -13.81 7.24 -5.81
CA VAL A 372 -13.30 8.48 -5.22
C VAL A 372 -14.28 9.64 -5.42
N VAL A 373 -14.72 9.85 -6.65
CA VAL A 373 -15.67 10.93 -6.99
C VAL A 373 -17.03 10.67 -6.36
N GLY A 374 -17.54 9.43 -6.46
CA GLY A 374 -18.83 9.04 -5.90
C GLY A 374 -18.92 9.31 -4.41
N TRP A 375 -17.97 8.82 -3.61
CA TRP A 375 -17.97 9.04 -2.16
C TRP A 375 -17.72 10.49 -1.79
N THR A 376 -16.86 11.21 -2.52
CA THR A 376 -16.65 12.64 -2.30
C THR A 376 -17.92 13.45 -2.55
N VAL A 377 -18.63 13.15 -3.64
CA VAL A 377 -19.91 13.81 -3.99
C VAL A 377 -21.00 13.48 -2.98
N ILE A 378 -21.14 12.20 -2.60
CA ILE A 378 -22.13 11.77 -1.60
C ILE A 378 -21.87 12.45 -0.26
N GLY A 379 -20.62 12.49 0.19
CA GLY A 379 -20.23 13.16 1.43
C GLY A 379 -20.49 14.67 1.37
N ALA A 380 -20.14 15.32 0.27
CA ALA A 380 -20.41 16.73 0.04
C ALA A 380 -21.92 17.03 0.03
N TRP A 381 -22.68 16.25 -0.73
CA TRP A 381 -24.13 16.36 -0.81
C TRP A 381 -24.79 16.26 0.58
N ARG A 382 -24.40 15.28 1.35
CA ARG A 382 -24.93 15.09 2.71
C ARG A 382 -24.62 16.27 3.64
N MET A 383 -23.40 16.83 3.52
CA MET A 383 -22.99 18.00 4.30
C MET A 383 -23.76 19.27 3.90
N ILE A 384 -24.14 19.40 2.62
CA ILE A 384 -24.92 20.55 2.13
C ILE A 384 -26.39 20.46 2.56
N THR A 385 -26.98 19.26 2.47
CA THR A 385 -28.41 19.01 2.68
C THR A 385 -28.78 18.79 4.15
N ARG A 386 -27.80 18.57 5.03
CA ARG A 386 -28.06 18.36 6.45
C ARG A 386 -28.50 19.66 7.12
N ASP A 387 -29.63 19.59 7.80
CA ASP A 387 -30.12 20.72 8.61
C ASP A 387 -29.13 21.02 9.76
N ALA A 388 -28.86 22.30 9.95
CA ALA A 388 -27.93 22.78 10.97
C ALA A 388 -28.59 22.85 12.37
#